data_3aa0658005156ae585220da2abf4e685
#
_entry.id   3aa0658005156ae585220da2abf4e685
#
_cell.length_a   1.000
_cell.length_b   1.000
_cell.length_c   1.000
_cell.angle_alpha   90.00
_cell.angle_beta   90.00
_cell.angle_gamma   90.00
#
_symmetry.space_group_name_H-M   'P 1'
#
loop_
_entity.id
_entity.type
_entity.pdbx_description
1 polymer ?
#
loop_
_entity_poly.entity_id
_entity_poly.type
_entity_poly.pdbx_seq_one_letter_code
_entity_poly.pdbx_strand_id
1 'polypeptide(L)'
;GLSTRLYGLFTPKMFGLEAIRHTLSPSVNLTYVPDFSESKWNYYDIFYDDITGKKIYRDHFAGNIYGATPKTESRSVGIGVGNLFEYKVNRDGVESKGQLFTLNTGTSFNFAADSLKWANLSSSVRIPALKGGKGNGFLSQISGGNLNFRATHSFYSLNKTTNKAINKSASGGLRL
;
A
#
# COMPACT_ATOMS: atom_id res chain seq x y z
N GLY A 1 -1.53 -13.20 8.05
CA GLY A 1 -0.42 -12.55 7.35
C GLY A 1 0.93 -13.09 7.79
N LEU A 2 1.89 -12.94 6.92
CA LEU A 2 3.30 -13.28 7.17
C LEU A 2 4.13 -12.03 6.92
N SER A 3 5.08 -11.75 7.82
CA SER A 3 6.03 -10.65 7.66
C SER A 3 7.38 -11.01 8.27
N THR A 4 8.43 -10.40 7.75
CA THR A 4 9.79 -10.53 8.29
C THR A 4 10.52 -9.20 8.21
N ARG A 5 11.71 -9.13 8.80
CA ARG A 5 12.59 -7.96 8.72
C ARG A 5 13.99 -8.38 8.35
N LEU A 6 14.54 -7.72 7.36
CA LEU A 6 15.92 -7.87 6.91
C LEU A 6 16.67 -6.57 7.18
N TYR A 7 17.90 -6.67 7.60
CA TYR A 7 18.72 -5.51 7.98
C TYR A 7 19.97 -5.45 7.12
N GLY A 8 20.23 -4.27 6.59
CA GLY A 8 21.47 -3.93 5.91
C GLY A 8 22.17 -2.78 6.64
N LEU A 9 23.48 -2.84 6.73
CA LEU A 9 24.30 -1.78 7.29
C LEU A 9 25.35 -1.36 6.25
N PHE A 10 25.39 -0.06 5.97
CA PHE A 10 26.37 0.57 5.08
C PHE A 10 27.19 1.58 5.87
N THR A 11 28.50 1.58 5.69
CA THR A 11 29.43 2.47 6.38
C THR A 11 30.21 3.33 5.38
N PRO A 12 29.57 4.36 4.80
CA PRO A 12 30.16 5.13 3.68
C PRO A 12 31.36 5.99 4.06
N LYS A 13 31.56 6.29 5.34
CA LYS A 13 32.66 7.15 5.87
C LYS A 13 32.85 8.47 5.08
N MET A 14 31.73 9.10 4.69
CA MET A 14 31.74 10.34 3.91
C MET A 14 30.95 11.42 4.67
N PHE A 15 31.40 12.65 4.63
CA PHE A 15 30.70 13.84 5.20
C PHE A 15 30.28 13.71 6.67
N GLY A 16 31.04 12.97 7.50
CA GLY A 16 30.72 12.68 8.90
C GLY A 16 29.63 11.62 9.10
N LEU A 17 29.18 10.98 8.03
CA LEU A 17 28.24 9.87 8.06
C LEU A 17 28.98 8.59 8.41
N GLU A 18 28.70 8.02 9.59
CA GLU A 18 29.32 6.78 10.03
C GLU A 18 28.64 5.55 9.44
N ALA A 19 27.30 5.55 9.47
CA ALA A 19 26.52 4.40 9.01
C ALA A 19 25.15 4.80 8.50
N ILE A 20 24.64 4.00 7.55
CA ILE A 20 23.24 3.97 7.13
C ILE A 20 22.71 2.58 7.41
N ARG A 21 21.63 2.48 8.18
CA ARG A 21 20.89 1.25 8.42
C ARG A 21 19.68 1.22 7.50
N HIS A 22 19.56 0.16 6.70
CA HIS A 22 18.38 -0.15 5.92
C HIS A 22 17.63 -1.30 6.57
N THR A 23 16.37 -1.10 6.89
CA THR A 23 15.45 -2.14 7.34
C THR A 23 14.42 -2.38 6.25
N LEU A 24 14.44 -3.59 5.69
CA LEU A 24 13.49 -4.07 4.69
C LEU A 24 12.44 -4.95 5.39
N SER A 25 11.18 -4.61 5.24
CA SER A 25 10.05 -5.31 5.89
C SER A 25 9.05 -5.80 4.82
N PRO A 26 9.31 -6.95 4.18
CA PRO A 26 8.33 -7.57 3.30
C PRO A 26 7.18 -8.17 4.10
N SER A 27 5.98 -8.12 3.52
CA SER A 27 4.77 -8.71 4.10
C SER A 27 3.89 -9.31 3.02
N VAL A 28 3.22 -10.41 3.38
CA VAL A 28 2.21 -11.08 2.56
C VAL A 28 0.98 -11.33 3.42
N ASN A 29 -0.18 -10.92 2.94
CA ASN A 29 -1.45 -11.10 3.62
C ASN A 29 -2.39 -11.90 2.71
N LEU A 30 -3.04 -12.91 3.28
CA LEU A 30 -4.11 -13.65 2.65
C LEU A 30 -5.43 -13.20 3.26
N THR A 31 -6.39 -12.86 2.41
CA THR A 31 -7.74 -12.47 2.82
C THR A 31 -8.76 -13.31 2.06
N TYR A 32 -9.68 -13.91 2.80
CA TYR A 32 -10.82 -14.62 2.24
C TYR A 32 -12.10 -14.08 2.87
N VAL A 33 -13.01 -13.66 2.02
CA VAL A 33 -14.36 -13.23 2.38
C VAL A 33 -15.32 -14.02 1.52
N PRO A 34 -16.18 -14.87 2.08
CA PRO A 34 -17.17 -15.61 1.30
C PRO A 34 -18.27 -14.69 0.76
N ASP A 35 -19.00 -15.15 -0.24
CA ASP A 35 -20.25 -14.53 -0.64
C ASP A 35 -21.33 -14.89 0.38
N PHE A 36 -21.65 -13.96 1.27
CA PHE A 36 -22.68 -14.16 2.29
C PHE A 36 -24.10 -14.05 1.74
N SER A 37 -24.30 -13.73 0.47
CA SER A 37 -25.62 -13.74 -0.16
C SER A 37 -26.12 -15.16 -0.52
N GLU A 38 -25.23 -16.17 -0.44
CA GLU A 38 -25.64 -17.56 -0.58
C GLU A 38 -26.54 -17.99 0.60
N SER A 39 -27.61 -18.72 0.29
CA SER A 39 -28.64 -19.13 1.26
C SER A 39 -28.09 -19.95 2.44
N LYS A 40 -26.97 -20.66 2.26
CA LYS A 40 -26.31 -21.43 3.33
C LYS A 40 -25.87 -20.58 4.53
N TRP A 41 -25.63 -19.28 4.31
CA TRP A 41 -25.18 -18.37 5.36
C TRP A 41 -26.32 -17.72 6.13
N ASN A 42 -27.52 -17.66 5.55
CA ASN A 42 -28.73 -17.06 6.16
C ASN A 42 -28.54 -15.60 6.61
N TYR A 43 -27.72 -14.81 5.86
CA TYR A 43 -27.55 -13.38 6.12
C TYR A 43 -28.48 -12.51 5.29
N TYR A 44 -29.12 -13.09 4.24
CA TYR A 44 -29.98 -12.39 3.32
C TYR A 44 -31.31 -13.09 3.11
N ASP A 45 -32.39 -12.32 3.13
CA ASP A 45 -33.66 -12.73 2.53
C ASP A 45 -33.59 -12.50 1.03
N ILE A 46 -34.03 -13.46 0.25
CA ILE A 46 -34.04 -13.39 -1.21
C ILE A 46 -35.49 -13.31 -1.68
N PHE A 47 -35.83 -12.22 -2.30
CA PHE A 47 -37.12 -11.98 -2.94
C PHE A 47 -36.95 -11.92 -4.45
N TYR A 48 -38.02 -12.13 -5.17
CA TYR A 48 -38.08 -11.92 -6.61
C TYR A 48 -39.01 -10.74 -6.88
N ASP A 49 -38.56 -9.82 -7.69
CA ASP A 49 -39.40 -8.73 -8.20
C ASP A 49 -40.42 -9.32 -9.15
N ASP A 50 -41.73 -9.15 -8.85
CA ASP A 50 -42.84 -9.74 -9.61
C ASP A 50 -42.93 -9.19 -11.04
N ILE A 51 -42.38 -8.00 -11.33
CA ILE A 51 -42.43 -7.34 -12.64
C ILE A 51 -41.20 -7.72 -13.48
N THR A 52 -40.02 -7.70 -12.88
CA THR A 52 -38.76 -7.87 -13.64
C THR A 52 -38.15 -9.26 -13.50
N GLY A 53 -38.65 -10.09 -12.58
CA GLY A 53 -38.09 -11.41 -12.22
C GLY A 53 -36.69 -11.32 -11.59
N LYS A 54 -36.20 -10.14 -11.26
CA LYS A 54 -34.87 -9.97 -10.67
C LYS A 54 -34.83 -10.34 -9.20
N LYS A 55 -33.72 -10.94 -8.80
CA LYS A 55 -33.45 -11.21 -7.37
C LYS A 55 -33.17 -9.92 -6.63
N ILE A 56 -33.89 -9.71 -5.54
CA ILE A 56 -33.68 -8.64 -4.57
C ILE A 56 -33.13 -9.27 -3.30
N TYR A 57 -32.03 -8.75 -2.80
CA TYR A 57 -31.38 -9.20 -1.58
C TYR A 57 -31.61 -8.20 -0.46
N ARG A 58 -32.21 -8.63 0.62
CA ARG A 58 -32.39 -7.84 1.84
C ARG A 58 -31.43 -8.36 2.90
N ASP A 59 -30.44 -7.56 3.25
CA ASP A 59 -29.46 -7.88 4.30
C ASP A 59 -30.10 -7.74 5.69
N HIS A 60 -30.03 -8.78 6.50
CA HIS A 60 -30.52 -8.78 7.89
C HIS A 60 -29.78 -7.78 8.77
N PHE A 61 -28.55 -7.42 8.40
CA PHE A 61 -27.66 -6.53 9.15
C PHE A 61 -27.51 -5.15 8.53
N ALA A 62 -28.30 -4.83 7.49
CA ALA A 62 -28.30 -3.50 6.91
C ALA A 62 -28.65 -2.44 7.98
N GLY A 63 -27.79 -1.44 8.11
CA GLY A 63 -27.95 -0.39 9.12
C GLY A 63 -27.27 -0.64 10.46
N ASN A 64 -26.64 -1.79 10.67
CA ASN A 64 -25.80 -2.03 11.83
C ASN A 64 -24.49 -1.21 11.75
N ILE A 65 -23.88 -0.97 12.92
CA ILE A 65 -22.64 -0.20 13.05
C ILE A 65 -21.45 -0.77 12.26
N TYR A 66 -21.48 -2.05 11.91
CA TYR A 66 -20.44 -2.74 11.14
C TYR A 66 -20.65 -2.70 9.62
N GLY A 67 -21.71 -2.03 9.16
CA GLY A 67 -22.05 -1.91 7.73
C GLY A 67 -22.75 -3.12 7.14
N ALA A 68 -22.95 -3.10 5.84
CA ALA A 68 -23.62 -4.14 5.08
C ALA A 68 -22.77 -5.42 4.96
N THR A 69 -23.45 -6.57 4.92
CA THR A 69 -22.81 -7.87 4.71
C THR A 69 -22.29 -8.01 3.28
N PRO A 70 -21.06 -8.51 3.06
CA PRO A 70 -20.51 -8.69 1.70
C PRO A 70 -21.35 -9.66 0.85
N LYS A 71 -21.68 -9.23 -0.38
CA LYS A 71 -22.43 -10.02 -1.39
C LYS A 71 -21.54 -10.61 -2.49
N THR A 72 -20.25 -10.48 -2.35
CA THR A 72 -19.29 -10.93 -3.37
C THR A 72 -18.13 -11.62 -2.69
N GLU A 73 -17.78 -12.79 -3.21
CA GLU A 73 -16.59 -13.49 -2.74
C GLU A 73 -15.33 -12.68 -3.04
N SER A 74 -14.43 -12.61 -2.07
CA SER A 74 -13.09 -12.07 -2.25
C SER A 74 -12.05 -13.05 -1.73
N ARG A 75 -11.12 -13.42 -2.60
CA ARG A 75 -9.93 -14.23 -2.28
C ARG A 75 -8.71 -13.46 -2.74
N SER A 76 -7.99 -12.83 -1.84
CA SER A 76 -6.91 -11.95 -2.23
C SER A 76 -5.61 -12.22 -1.48
N VAL A 77 -4.50 -11.97 -2.20
CA VAL A 77 -3.15 -11.93 -1.68
C VAL A 77 -2.68 -10.49 -1.75
N GLY A 78 -2.39 -9.90 -0.60
CA GLY A 78 -1.72 -8.60 -0.50
C GLY A 78 -0.22 -8.78 -0.34
N ILE A 79 0.56 -8.02 -1.07
CA ILE A 79 2.03 -8.00 -1.00
C ILE A 79 2.45 -6.57 -0.68
N GLY A 80 3.26 -6.43 0.37
CA GLY A 80 3.78 -5.14 0.79
C GLY A 80 5.28 -5.20 1.07
N VAL A 81 5.96 -4.10 0.83
CA VAL A 81 7.39 -3.94 1.16
C VAL A 81 7.57 -2.58 1.80
N GLY A 82 7.97 -2.60 3.07
CA GLY A 82 8.39 -1.42 3.81
C GLY A 82 9.91 -1.29 3.81
N ASN A 83 10.41 -0.08 3.55
CA ASN A 83 11.82 0.25 3.62
C ASN A 83 11.99 1.42 4.58
N LEU A 84 12.84 1.25 5.57
CA LEU A 84 13.23 2.30 6.49
C LEU A 84 14.73 2.53 6.38
N PHE A 85 15.12 3.76 6.10
CA PHE A 85 16.51 4.18 6.06
C PHE A 85 16.78 5.11 7.23
N GLU A 86 17.78 4.77 8.03
CA GLU A 86 18.24 5.54 9.18
C GLU A 86 19.72 5.86 9.03
N TYR A 87 20.15 6.97 9.61
CA TYR A 87 21.53 7.39 9.57
C TYR A 87 22.12 7.52 10.97
N LYS A 88 23.43 7.34 11.05
CA LYS A 88 24.28 7.68 12.19
C LYS A 88 25.38 8.61 11.71
N VAL A 89 25.50 9.75 12.34
CA VAL A 89 26.58 10.73 12.10
C VAL A 89 27.34 10.96 13.39
N ASN A 90 28.63 11.19 13.28
CA ASN A 90 29.48 11.66 14.35
C ASN A 90 30.13 12.96 13.89
N ARG A 91 29.90 14.02 14.67
CA ARG A 91 30.54 15.32 14.45
C ARG A 91 31.19 15.74 15.74
N ASP A 92 32.49 15.90 15.70
CA ASP A 92 33.31 16.38 16.84
C ASP A 92 33.09 15.56 18.13
N GLY A 93 32.94 14.23 17.99
CA GLY A 93 32.68 13.31 19.09
C GLY A 93 31.22 13.20 19.52
N VAL A 94 30.31 13.98 18.91
CA VAL A 94 28.87 13.93 19.23
C VAL A 94 28.16 13.04 18.21
N GLU A 95 27.63 11.91 18.69
CA GLU A 95 26.81 11.01 17.87
C GLU A 95 25.39 11.53 17.74
N SER A 96 24.86 11.53 16.53
CA SER A 96 23.46 11.79 16.22
C SER A 96 22.90 10.69 15.32
N LYS A 97 21.67 10.28 15.60
CA LYS A 97 20.94 9.27 14.83
C LYS A 97 19.60 9.84 14.41
N GLY A 98 19.16 9.46 13.22
CA GLY A 98 17.88 9.88 12.72
C GLY A 98 17.38 9.02 11.57
N GLN A 99 16.13 9.26 11.18
CA GLN A 99 15.54 8.63 10.02
C GLN A 99 15.81 9.49 8.78
N LEU A 100 16.27 8.88 7.69
CA LEU A 100 16.40 9.54 6.40
C LEU A 100 15.05 9.60 5.69
N PHE A 101 14.48 8.44 5.44
CA PHE A 101 13.16 8.33 4.81
C PHE A 101 12.58 6.93 5.02
N THR A 102 11.27 6.81 4.81
CA THR A 102 10.59 5.53 4.61
C THR A 102 10.03 5.47 3.20
N LEU A 103 10.09 4.29 2.60
CA LEU A 103 9.44 3.97 1.33
C LEU A 103 8.57 2.73 1.54
N ASN A 104 7.26 2.88 1.42
CA ASN A 104 6.32 1.76 1.48
C ASN A 104 5.71 1.56 0.10
N THR A 105 5.69 0.31 -0.35
CA THR A 105 5.11 -0.09 -1.62
C THR A 105 4.26 -1.32 -1.42
N GLY A 106 3.08 -1.36 -2.05
CA GLY A 106 2.21 -2.52 -1.92
C GLY A 106 1.14 -2.59 -3.00
N THR A 107 0.70 -3.81 -3.25
CA THR A 107 -0.40 -4.14 -4.16
C THR A 107 -1.11 -5.40 -3.67
N SER A 108 -2.22 -5.76 -4.30
CA SER A 108 -2.91 -7.02 -4.03
C SER A 108 -3.45 -7.64 -5.32
N PHE A 109 -3.61 -8.95 -5.27
CA PHE A 109 -4.21 -9.73 -6.35
C PHE A 109 -5.45 -10.43 -5.83
N ASN A 110 -6.60 -10.23 -6.47
CA ASN A 110 -7.86 -10.89 -6.13
C ASN A 110 -8.12 -12.04 -7.10
N PHE A 111 -8.08 -13.26 -6.61
CA PHE A 111 -8.32 -14.49 -7.38
C PHE A 111 -9.80 -14.66 -7.77
N ALA A 112 -10.72 -14.14 -6.96
CA ALA A 112 -12.15 -14.25 -7.17
C ALA A 112 -12.71 -13.23 -8.17
N ALA A 113 -11.97 -12.18 -8.48
CA ALA A 113 -12.42 -11.18 -9.45
C ALA A 113 -12.41 -11.73 -10.87
N ASP A 114 -13.43 -11.43 -11.66
CA ASP A 114 -13.51 -11.82 -13.08
C ASP A 114 -12.53 -11.02 -13.95
N SER A 115 -12.31 -9.76 -13.60
CA SER A 115 -11.41 -8.85 -14.32
C SER A 115 -10.68 -7.93 -13.34
N LEU A 116 -9.64 -7.24 -13.83
CA LEU A 116 -8.85 -6.28 -13.05
C LEU A 116 -8.33 -6.86 -11.73
N LYS A 117 -7.80 -8.08 -11.78
CA LYS A 117 -7.41 -8.87 -10.60
C LYS A 117 -6.34 -8.20 -9.74
N TRP A 118 -5.45 -7.42 -10.34
CA TRP A 118 -4.45 -6.65 -9.61
C TRP A 118 -5.01 -5.31 -9.14
N ALA A 119 -4.84 -5.01 -7.88
CA ALA A 119 -5.03 -3.65 -7.37
C ALA A 119 -3.90 -2.75 -7.86
N ASN A 120 -4.11 -1.44 -7.81
CA ASN A 120 -3.06 -0.50 -8.13
C ASN A 120 -1.85 -0.68 -7.20
N LEU A 121 -0.65 -0.57 -7.76
CA LEU A 121 0.57 -0.47 -6.98
C LEU A 121 0.61 0.91 -6.33
N SER A 122 0.57 0.94 -5.01
CA SER A 122 0.68 2.17 -4.23
C SER A 122 2.08 2.28 -3.67
N SER A 123 2.70 3.44 -3.83
CA SER A 123 4.00 3.76 -3.26
C SER A 123 3.92 5.05 -2.48
N SER A 124 4.52 5.09 -1.30
CA SER A 124 4.59 6.29 -0.48
C SER A 124 6.00 6.48 0.06
N VAL A 125 6.53 7.67 -0.10
CA VAL A 125 7.82 8.11 0.47
C VAL A 125 7.52 9.16 1.52
N ARG A 126 8.06 8.98 2.71
CA ARG A 126 8.03 9.97 3.78
C ARG A 126 9.46 10.31 4.19
N ILE A 127 9.79 11.58 4.10
CA ILE A 127 11.05 12.16 4.56
C ILE A 127 10.71 13.00 5.80
N PRO A 128 11.11 12.59 7.02
CA PRO A 128 10.86 13.39 8.21
C PRO A 128 11.71 14.66 8.18
N ALA A 129 11.27 15.68 8.91
CA ALA A 129 12.11 16.84 9.15
C ALA A 129 13.43 16.40 9.77
N LEU A 130 14.51 16.64 9.06
CA LEU A 130 15.84 16.39 9.62
C LEU A 130 16.05 17.40 10.76
N LYS A 131 16.32 16.91 11.96
CA LYS A 131 16.70 17.79 13.08
C LYS A 131 18.03 18.43 12.71
N GLY A 132 17.97 19.69 12.28
CA GLY A 132 19.11 20.43 11.79
C GLY A 132 20.19 20.54 12.86
N GLY A 133 21.37 20.02 12.58
CA GLY A 133 22.57 20.48 13.26
C GLY A 133 22.78 21.96 12.91
N LYS A 134 23.18 22.78 13.87
CA LYS A 134 23.62 24.16 13.64
C LYS A 134 24.79 24.14 12.63
N GLY A 135 24.52 24.42 11.37
CA GLY A 135 25.56 24.46 10.32
C GLY A 135 24.93 24.87 8.97
N ASN A 136 25.70 25.60 8.17
CA ASN A 136 25.31 26.13 6.86
C ASN A 136 25.23 25.08 5.73
N GLY A 137 24.86 23.82 6.04
CA GLY A 137 24.74 22.76 5.05
C GLY A 137 23.35 22.70 4.43
N PHE A 138 23.25 22.12 3.24
CA PHE A 138 21.97 21.85 2.52
C PHE A 138 20.90 21.20 3.42
N LEU A 139 21.31 20.33 4.35
CA LEU A 139 20.41 19.67 5.30
C LEU A 139 19.84 20.61 6.37
N SER A 140 20.47 21.75 6.65
CA SER A 140 19.94 22.75 7.60
C SER A 140 18.80 23.56 7.00
N GLN A 141 18.73 23.64 5.67
CA GLN A 141 17.66 24.37 4.96
C GLN A 141 16.35 23.55 4.85
N ILE A 142 16.41 22.23 5.03
CA ILE A 142 15.24 21.33 5.06
C ILE A 142 14.71 21.16 6.50
N SER A 143 15.18 21.94 7.45
CA SER A 143 14.76 21.88 8.83
C SER A 143 13.38 22.51 9.00
N GLY A 144 12.35 21.71 9.26
CA GLY A 144 11.04 22.21 9.69
C GLY A 144 9.81 21.55 9.10
N GLY A 145 9.91 20.66 8.12
CA GLY A 145 8.75 20.01 7.52
C GLY A 145 8.95 18.53 7.21
N ASN A 146 7.87 17.76 7.32
CA ASN A 146 7.83 16.42 6.77
C ASN A 146 7.42 16.49 5.30
N LEU A 147 8.17 15.85 4.40
CA LEU A 147 7.78 15.70 3.01
C LEU A 147 7.15 14.33 2.82
N ASN A 148 5.98 14.30 2.20
CA ASN A 148 5.27 13.08 1.89
C ASN A 148 4.92 13.05 0.40
N PHE A 149 5.39 12.02 -0.29
CA PHE A 149 5.07 11.77 -1.69
C PHE A 149 4.26 10.49 -1.77
N ARG A 150 3.26 10.50 -2.64
CA ARG A 150 2.44 9.34 -2.90
C ARG A 150 2.31 9.15 -4.40
N ALA A 151 2.51 7.92 -4.86
CA ALA A 151 2.33 7.53 -6.26
C ALA A 151 1.43 6.31 -6.33
N THR A 152 0.53 6.30 -7.30
CA THR A 152 -0.33 5.16 -7.58
C THR A 152 -0.15 4.77 -9.05
N HIS A 153 0.17 3.51 -9.28
CA HIS A 153 0.41 2.97 -10.60
C HIS A 153 -0.60 1.87 -10.91
N SER A 154 -1.38 2.04 -11.97
CA SER A 154 -2.32 1.03 -12.43
C SER A 154 -1.62 0.05 -13.36
N PHE A 155 -1.86 -1.25 -13.18
CA PHE A 155 -1.43 -2.30 -14.11
C PHE A 155 -2.27 -2.35 -15.39
N TYR A 156 -3.35 -1.55 -15.46
CA TYR A 156 -4.32 -1.56 -16.53
C TYR A 156 -4.37 -0.22 -17.25
N SER A 157 -4.68 -0.28 -18.52
CA SER A 157 -5.01 0.90 -19.32
C SER A 157 -6.35 0.66 -20.05
N LEU A 158 -7.08 1.72 -20.34
CA LEU A 158 -8.28 1.63 -21.16
C LEU A 158 -7.89 1.50 -22.64
N ASN A 159 -8.44 0.49 -23.30
CA ASN A 159 -8.41 0.46 -24.75
C ASN A 159 -9.46 1.46 -25.26
N LYS A 160 -9.00 2.51 -25.92
CA LYS A 160 -9.86 3.61 -26.42
C LYS A 160 -10.88 3.15 -27.46
N THR A 161 -10.59 2.06 -28.18
CA THR A 161 -11.46 1.54 -29.24
C THR A 161 -12.60 0.69 -28.69
N THR A 162 -12.31 -0.14 -27.66
CA THR A 162 -13.29 -1.08 -27.11
C THR A 162 -13.84 -0.64 -25.76
N ASN A 163 -13.32 0.45 -25.18
CA ASN A 163 -13.61 0.95 -23.84
C ASN A 163 -13.46 -0.13 -22.72
N LYS A 164 -12.67 -1.17 -22.97
CA LYS A 164 -12.37 -2.24 -22.01
C LYS A 164 -11.01 -2.03 -21.39
N ALA A 165 -10.88 -2.40 -20.12
CA ALA A 165 -9.60 -2.39 -19.45
C ALA A 165 -8.70 -3.52 -19.98
N ILE A 166 -7.45 -3.21 -20.30
CA ILE A 166 -6.44 -4.15 -20.76
C ILE A 166 -5.22 -4.06 -19.86
N ASN A 167 -4.47 -5.17 -19.75
CA ASN A 167 -3.20 -5.14 -19.05
C ASN A 167 -2.23 -4.20 -19.76
N LYS A 168 -1.53 -3.36 -19.02
CA LYS A 168 -0.41 -2.60 -19.56
C LYS A 168 0.72 -3.58 -19.85
N SER A 169 1.12 -3.67 -21.10
CA SER A 169 2.44 -4.21 -21.40
C SER A 169 3.49 -3.30 -20.75
N ALA A 170 4.56 -3.89 -20.25
CA ALA A 170 5.57 -3.27 -19.40
C ALA A 170 6.42 -2.16 -20.09
N SER A 171 5.89 -1.43 -21.05
CA SER A 171 6.50 -0.22 -21.60
C SER A 171 6.21 0.95 -20.66
N GLY A 172 7.20 1.30 -19.85
CA GLY A 172 7.10 2.25 -18.78
C GLY A 172 6.55 3.62 -19.16
N GLY A 173 5.67 4.09 -18.32
CA GLY A 173 5.23 5.47 -18.24
C GLY A 173 4.87 5.77 -16.80
N LEU A 174 5.83 6.32 -16.07
CA LEU A 174 5.57 6.98 -14.79
C LEU A 174 4.74 8.22 -15.11
N ARG A 175 3.50 8.28 -14.65
CA ARG A 175 2.77 9.55 -14.59
C ARG A 175 2.84 10.03 -13.14
N LEU A 176 3.54 11.10 -12.94
CA LEU A 176 3.55 11.92 -11.73
C LEU A 176 2.26 12.70 -11.63
#